data_155626275c51cc8ee0cb06550a3c2fb0
#
_entry.id   155626275c51cc8ee0cb06550a3c2fb0
#
_cell.length_a   1.000
_cell.length_b   1.000
_cell.length_c   1.000
_cell.angle_alpha   90.00
_cell.angle_beta   90.00
_cell.angle_gamma   90.00
#
_symmetry.space_group_name_H-M   'P 1'
#
loop_
_entity.id
_entity.type
_entity.pdbx_description
1 polymer ?
#
loop_
_entity_poly.entity_id
_entity_poly.type
_entity_poly.pdbx_seq_one_letter_code
_entity_poly.pdbx_strand_id
1 'polypeptide(L)'
;NNALSKFKITNKIKTNQTIKFTIEQSKNNNITYLLYPISPTKRIEFIRNIEDNSFNHKEIVTNLNKKINFKEGRITHSLYKTAENLKIPINLIVEFARIYGFQVDFQRDIRKNDSFQIMYEVFEDDNGKIFETGNIIFADLVLREQNNPLYFFKYKKSEGHYDFNGKSVKKALMKTPINGARLSSSFGMRKHPIDGFNKMHRGTDFAAPKGTPIMASGDGIIIKAKWCGGGGNCIKIKHNSTYSTVYAHMSKFANGM
;
A
#
# COMPACT_ATOMS: atom_id res chain seq x y z
N ASN A 1 -28.29 -14.02 15.77
CA ASN A 1 -28.51 -13.36 14.45
C ASN A 1 -29.27 -12.04 14.54
N ASN A 2 -30.30 -11.91 15.37
CA ASN A 2 -31.10 -10.68 15.45
C ASN A 2 -30.37 -9.47 16.02
N ALA A 3 -29.44 -9.65 16.98
CA ALA A 3 -28.67 -8.55 17.53
C ALA A 3 -27.70 -7.94 16.50
N LEU A 4 -27.04 -8.77 15.68
CA LEU A 4 -26.13 -8.32 14.63
C LEU A 4 -26.85 -7.69 13.44
N SER A 5 -28.08 -8.13 13.13
CA SER A 5 -28.88 -7.58 12.01
C SER A 5 -29.29 -6.13 12.24
N LYS A 6 -29.57 -5.72 13.50
CA LYS A 6 -29.88 -4.33 13.85
C LYS A 6 -28.77 -3.34 13.46
N PHE A 7 -27.52 -3.81 13.42
CA PHE A 7 -26.37 -2.97 13.05
C PHE A 7 -25.99 -3.11 11.56
N LYS A 8 -26.75 -3.87 10.74
CA LYS A 8 -26.40 -4.17 9.34
C LYS A 8 -24.97 -4.74 9.20
N ILE A 9 -24.52 -5.49 10.21
CA ILE A 9 -23.13 -5.99 10.30
C ILE A 9 -22.89 -7.15 9.34
N THR A 10 -23.90 -7.97 9.09
CA THR A 10 -23.79 -9.18 8.26
C THR A 10 -23.25 -8.97 6.85
N ASN A 11 -23.39 -7.75 6.32
CA ASN A 11 -22.91 -7.39 4.97
C ASN A 11 -21.56 -6.66 4.97
N LYS A 12 -20.89 -6.54 6.13
CA LYS A 12 -19.69 -5.70 6.29
C LYS A 12 -18.45 -6.43 6.79
N ILE A 13 -18.48 -7.77 6.87
CA ILE A 13 -17.30 -8.53 7.26
C ILE A 13 -16.26 -8.44 6.14
N LYS A 14 -15.09 -7.89 6.47
CA LYS A 14 -13.97 -7.74 5.53
C LYS A 14 -12.96 -8.88 5.71
N THR A 15 -12.26 -9.23 4.64
CA THR A 15 -11.11 -10.13 4.70
C THR A 15 -10.08 -9.61 5.71
N ASN A 16 -9.50 -10.51 6.52
CA ASN A 16 -8.53 -10.22 7.58
C ASN A 16 -9.07 -9.43 8.79
N GLN A 17 -10.39 -9.39 8.98
CA GLN A 17 -11.00 -8.81 10.17
C GLN A 17 -10.97 -9.83 11.31
N THR A 18 -10.42 -9.46 12.48
CA THR A 18 -10.40 -10.31 13.67
C THR A 18 -11.62 -10.04 14.55
N ILE A 19 -12.48 -11.04 14.70
CA ILE A 19 -13.63 -11.01 15.61
C ILE A 19 -13.25 -11.83 16.83
N LYS A 20 -13.40 -11.26 18.03
CA LYS A 20 -13.17 -11.96 19.30
C LYS A 20 -14.51 -12.37 19.88
N PHE A 21 -14.63 -13.61 20.36
CA PHE A 21 -15.82 -14.09 21.05
C PHE A 21 -15.44 -15.09 22.14
N THR A 22 -16.27 -15.15 23.16
CA THR A 22 -16.18 -16.14 24.25
C THR A 22 -17.37 -17.05 24.15
N ILE A 23 -17.13 -18.35 24.30
CA ILE A 23 -18.15 -19.40 24.32
C ILE A 23 -18.16 -20.01 25.71
N GLU A 24 -19.33 -20.13 26.30
CA GLU A 24 -19.54 -20.94 27.52
C GLU A 24 -19.51 -22.40 27.13
N GLN A 25 -18.64 -23.19 27.79
CA GLN A 25 -18.56 -24.64 27.62
C GLN A 25 -19.73 -25.33 28.37
N SER A 26 -20.93 -25.10 27.90
CA SER A 26 -22.16 -25.77 28.34
C SER A 26 -22.66 -26.67 27.21
N LYS A 27 -23.70 -27.52 27.52
CA LYS A 27 -24.31 -28.39 26.50
C LYS A 27 -24.70 -27.73 25.20
N ASN A 28 -24.84 -26.40 25.16
CA ASN A 28 -25.27 -25.62 23.98
C ASN A 28 -24.20 -24.72 23.37
N ASN A 29 -22.96 -24.70 23.90
CA ASN A 29 -21.87 -23.85 23.39
C ASN A 29 -22.31 -22.39 23.07
N ASN A 30 -22.93 -21.73 24.03
CA ASN A 30 -23.50 -20.41 23.86
C ASN A 30 -22.44 -19.34 23.84
N ILE A 31 -22.52 -18.41 22.86
CA ILE A 31 -21.68 -17.20 22.85
C ILE A 31 -22.16 -16.28 23.98
N THR A 32 -21.25 -15.97 24.92
CA THR A 32 -21.52 -15.05 26.05
C THR A 32 -20.99 -13.65 25.80
N TYR A 33 -19.97 -13.53 24.96
CA TYR A 33 -19.30 -12.27 24.63
C TYR A 33 -18.91 -12.24 23.17
N LEU A 34 -19.08 -11.08 22.51
CA LEU A 34 -18.63 -10.84 21.14
C LEU A 34 -18.09 -9.41 21.02
N LEU A 35 -16.87 -9.26 20.56
CA LEU A 35 -16.29 -7.98 20.20
C LEU A 35 -16.14 -7.89 18.67
N TYR A 36 -16.91 -6.99 18.08
CA TYR A 36 -16.96 -6.81 16.64
C TYR A 36 -16.30 -5.48 16.23
N PRO A 37 -15.19 -5.48 15.46
CA PRO A 37 -14.55 -4.26 14.99
C PRO A 37 -15.33 -3.68 13.79
N ILE A 38 -15.72 -2.41 13.89
CA ILE A 38 -16.33 -1.64 12.77
C ILE A 38 -15.27 -0.91 11.97
N SER A 39 -14.33 -0.28 12.69
CA SER A 39 -13.17 0.41 12.15
C SER A 39 -11.97 0.20 13.09
N PRO A 40 -10.77 0.66 12.74
CA PRO A 40 -9.62 0.61 13.65
C PRO A 40 -9.91 1.22 15.03
N THR A 41 -10.75 2.27 15.08
CA THR A 41 -11.06 3.01 16.30
C THR A 41 -12.41 2.67 16.92
N LYS A 42 -13.28 1.95 16.22
CA LYS A 42 -14.66 1.73 16.64
C LYS A 42 -15.00 0.25 16.67
N ARG A 43 -15.47 -0.22 17.81
CA ARG A 43 -15.88 -1.60 18.05
C ARG A 43 -17.24 -1.63 18.69
N ILE A 44 -17.99 -2.71 18.50
CA ILE A 44 -19.20 -2.99 19.25
C ILE A 44 -18.92 -4.21 20.11
N GLU A 45 -19.16 -4.07 21.38
CA GLU A 45 -19.14 -5.13 22.37
C GLU A 45 -20.57 -5.63 22.57
N PHE A 46 -20.78 -6.93 22.52
CA PHE A 46 -22.03 -7.59 22.82
C PHE A 46 -21.81 -8.51 24.00
N ILE A 47 -22.60 -8.32 25.05
CA ILE A 47 -22.58 -9.16 26.26
C ILE A 47 -23.96 -9.81 26.38
N ARG A 48 -23.97 -11.14 26.53
CA ARG A 48 -25.21 -11.91 26.69
C ARG A 48 -25.81 -11.64 28.05
N ASN A 49 -27.10 -11.32 28.09
CA ASN A 49 -27.89 -11.34 29.29
C ASN A 49 -28.36 -12.77 29.57
N ILE A 50 -28.05 -13.30 30.76
CA ILE A 50 -28.36 -14.68 31.15
C ILE A 50 -29.87 -14.85 31.40
N GLU A 51 -30.56 -13.80 31.86
CA GLU A 51 -31.97 -13.89 32.28
C GLU A 51 -32.92 -14.00 31.08
N ASP A 52 -32.75 -13.19 30.07
CA ASP A 52 -33.65 -13.11 28.90
C ASP A 52 -33.03 -13.61 27.59
N ASN A 53 -31.80 -14.09 27.65
CA ASN A 53 -31.08 -14.63 26.52
C ASN A 53 -30.82 -13.60 25.39
N SER A 54 -30.99 -12.30 25.68
CA SER A 54 -30.72 -11.19 24.79
C SER A 54 -29.23 -10.80 24.79
N PHE A 55 -28.85 -9.86 23.94
CA PHE A 55 -27.53 -9.26 23.95
C PHE A 55 -27.61 -7.76 24.22
N ASN A 56 -27.00 -7.34 25.31
CA ASN A 56 -26.68 -5.94 25.54
C ASN A 56 -25.51 -5.55 24.65
N HIS A 57 -25.50 -4.35 24.13
CA HIS A 57 -24.42 -3.86 23.29
C HIS A 57 -23.91 -2.51 23.75
N LYS A 58 -22.61 -2.32 23.59
CA LYS A 58 -21.93 -1.05 23.88
C LYS A 58 -21.00 -0.73 22.72
N GLU A 59 -21.05 0.51 22.26
CA GLU A 59 -20.09 1.03 21.31
C GLU A 59 -18.84 1.51 22.03
N ILE A 60 -17.68 0.98 21.65
CA ILE A 60 -16.38 1.37 22.19
C ILE A 60 -15.67 2.18 21.10
N VAL A 61 -15.45 3.44 21.37
CA VAL A 61 -14.66 4.35 20.52
C VAL A 61 -13.32 4.58 21.20
N THR A 62 -12.24 4.29 20.50
CA THR A 62 -10.89 4.62 20.94
C THR A 62 -10.53 5.98 20.38
N ASN A 63 -10.29 6.95 21.24
CA ASN A 63 -9.75 8.23 20.82
C ASN A 63 -8.31 8.04 20.39
N LEU A 64 -7.95 8.64 19.28
CA LEU A 64 -6.60 8.59 18.75
C LEU A 64 -5.95 9.96 18.80
N ASN A 65 -4.74 9.98 19.34
CA ASN A 65 -3.88 11.14 19.35
C ASN A 65 -3.02 11.13 18.08
N LYS A 66 -2.99 12.26 17.38
CA LYS A 66 -2.12 12.44 16.23
C LYS A 66 -0.71 12.80 16.68
N LYS A 67 0.28 12.03 16.25
CA LYS A 67 1.70 12.32 16.44
C LYS A 67 2.45 12.35 15.12
N ILE A 68 3.60 12.98 15.14
CA ILE A 68 4.53 13.02 14.02
C ILE A 68 5.77 12.23 14.41
N ASN A 69 6.09 11.23 13.61
CA ASN A 69 7.28 10.42 13.76
C ASN A 69 8.32 10.81 12.70
N PHE A 70 9.57 10.90 13.13
CA PHE A 70 10.74 11.08 12.26
C PHE A 70 11.60 9.83 12.28
N LYS A 71 12.07 9.43 11.10
CA LYS A 71 13.05 8.36 10.91
C LYS A 71 14.05 8.75 9.84
N GLU A 72 15.29 8.34 10.05
CA GLU A 72 16.34 8.47 9.05
C GLU A 72 17.15 7.18 8.96
N GLY A 73 17.74 6.93 7.81
CA GLY A 73 18.55 5.74 7.63
C GLY A 73 19.49 5.81 6.45
N ARG A 74 20.65 5.18 6.61
CA ARG A 74 21.62 4.98 5.53
C ARG A 74 21.36 3.62 4.86
N ILE A 75 21.26 3.61 3.56
CA ILE A 75 20.95 2.42 2.77
C ILE A 75 22.19 1.54 2.68
N THR A 76 22.11 0.34 3.23
CA THR A 76 23.21 -0.65 3.21
C THR A 76 22.99 -1.73 2.14
N HIS A 77 21.75 -2.22 2.00
CA HIS A 77 21.37 -3.27 1.06
C HIS A 77 20.25 -2.78 0.11
N SER A 78 19.15 -2.32 0.67
CA SER A 78 18.03 -1.74 -0.07
C SER A 78 17.30 -0.72 0.79
N LEU A 79 16.60 0.22 0.15
CA LEU A 79 15.71 1.16 0.82
C LEU A 79 14.69 0.43 1.69
N TYR A 80 14.03 -0.59 1.12
CA TYR A 80 13.00 -1.36 1.81
C TYR A 80 13.54 -2.00 3.09
N LYS A 81 14.68 -2.72 3.00
CA LYS A 81 15.27 -3.41 4.16
C LYS A 81 15.72 -2.44 5.25
N THR A 82 16.27 -1.30 4.87
CA THR A 82 16.67 -0.25 5.83
C THR A 82 15.43 0.33 6.52
N ALA A 83 14.37 0.64 5.79
CA ALA A 83 13.13 1.18 6.35
C ALA A 83 12.40 0.16 7.25
N GLU A 84 12.40 -1.12 6.88
CA GLU A 84 11.87 -2.22 7.71
C GLU A 84 12.63 -2.35 9.04
N ASN A 85 13.95 -2.31 9.02
CA ASN A 85 14.79 -2.36 10.22
C ASN A 85 14.54 -1.17 11.16
N LEU A 86 14.19 0.00 10.61
CA LEU A 86 13.79 1.19 11.36
C LEU A 86 12.35 1.13 11.86
N LYS A 87 11.65 0.01 11.62
CA LYS A 87 10.24 -0.23 11.98
C LYS A 87 9.29 0.82 11.39
N ILE A 88 9.60 1.29 10.18
CA ILE A 88 8.68 2.14 9.42
C ILE A 88 7.55 1.25 8.91
N PRO A 89 6.27 1.64 9.10
CA PRO A 89 5.14 0.88 8.59
C PRO A 89 5.21 0.62 7.09
N ILE A 90 4.90 -0.60 6.65
CA ILE A 90 5.07 -1.06 5.25
C ILE A 90 4.33 -0.17 4.26
N ASN A 91 3.12 0.27 4.60
CA ASN A 91 2.34 1.17 3.75
C ASN A 91 3.04 2.51 3.51
N LEU A 92 3.78 3.04 4.50
CA LEU A 92 4.58 4.26 4.33
C LEU A 92 5.85 4.02 3.50
N ILE A 93 6.45 2.84 3.59
CA ILE A 93 7.58 2.46 2.71
C ILE A 93 7.12 2.44 1.25
N VAL A 94 5.94 1.85 1.00
CA VAL A 94 5.34 1.81 -0.35
C VAL A 94 5.01 3.22 -0.82
N GLU A 95 4.43 4.05 0.04
CA GLU A 95 4.09 5.45 -0.28
C GLU A 95 5.35 6.27 -0.57
N PHE A 96 6.41 6.13 0.25
CA PHE A 96 7.70 6.77 0.00
C PHE A 96 8.26 6.39 -1.38
N ALA A 97 8.25 5.10 -1.71
CA ALA A 97 8.68 4.66 -3.04
C ALA A 97 7.77 5.22 -4.15
N ARG A 98 6.47 5.37 -3.89
CA ARG A 98 5.51 5.93 -4.84
C ARG A 98 5.78 7.40 -5.13
N ILE A 99 6.00 8.24 -4.12
CA ILE A 99 6.23 9.68 -4.33
C ILE A 99 7.53 9.96 -5.06
N TYR A 100 8.59 9.18 -4.80
CA TYR A 100 9.86 9.29 -5.52
C TYR A 100 9.87 8.58 -6.87
N GLY A 101 9.03 7.58 -7.10
CA GLY A 101 9.02 6.75 -8.30
C GLY A 101 8.76 7.50 -9.62
N PHE A 102 8.32 8.76 -9.54
CA PHE A 102 8.19 9.65 -10.70
C PHE A 102 9.51 10.31 -11.12
N GLN A 103 10.47 10.41 -10.19
CA GLN A 103 11.74 11.12 -10.43
C GLN A 103 12.93 10.17 -10.39
N VAL A 104 12.89 9.16 -9.51
CA VAL A 104 13.99 8.26 -9.20
C VAL A 104 13.71 6.88 -9.81
N ASP A 105 14.70 6.33 -10.48
CA ASP A 105 14.73 4.92 -10.84
C ASP A 105 15.38 4.13 -9.69
N PHE A 106 14.54 3.52 -8.84
CA PHE A 106 14.98 2.76 -7.66
C PHE A 106 15.95 1.60 -7.97
N GLN A 107 16.03 1.18 -9.24
CA GLN A 107 16.92 0.13 -9.70
C GLN A 107 18.33 0.63 -10.04
N ARG A 108 18.41 1.88 -10.52
CA ARG A 108 19.63 2.44 -11.08
C ARG A 108 20.22 3.57 -10.25
N ASP A 109 19.36 4.34 -9.62
CA ASP A 109 19.76 5.57 -8.96
C ASP A 109 20.19 5.34 -7.50
N ILE A 110 19.60 4.35 -6.81
CA ILE A 110 19.92 4.05 -5.41
C ILE A 110 21.20 3.22 -5.29
N ARG A 111 22.11 3.68 -4.43
CA ARG A 111 23.39 3.03 -4.15
C ARG A 111 23.59 2.78 -2.65
N LYS A 112 24.54 1.91 -2.34
CA LYS A 112 25.02 1.75 -0.97
C LYS A 112 25.56 3.09 -0.47
N ASN A 113 25.21 3.44 0.76
CA ASN A 113 25.51 4.68 1.46
C ASN A 113 24.64 5.90 1.09
N ASP A 114 23.76 5.84 0.10
CA ASP A 114 22.67 6.79 0.00
C ASP A 114 21.84 6.76 1.30
N SER A 115 21.11 7.81 1.58
CA SER A 115 20.33 7.90 2.80
C SER A 115 18.93 8.46 2.53
N PHE A 116 18.06 8.30 3.51
CA PHE A 116 16.74 8.90 3.45
C PHE A 116 16.31 9.41 4.82
N GLN A 117 15.43 10.40 4.79
CA GLN A 117 14.70 10.91 5.94
C GLN A 117 13.21 10.89 5.62
N ILE A 118 12.40 10.57 6.63
CA ILE A 118 10.94 10.54 6.49
C ILE A 118 10.29 11.05 7.76
N MET A 119 9.35 11.97 7.61
CA MET A 119 8.50 12.49 8.65
C MET A 119 7.05 12.18 8.30
N TYR A 120 6.33 11.51 9.18
CA TYR A 120 5.00 11.00 8.89
C TYR A 120 4.08 11.04 10.09
N GLU A 121 2.79 11.12 9.82
CA GLU A 121 1.74 11.11 10.84
C GLU A 121 1.43 9.68 11.28
N VAL A 122 1.22 9.51 12.59
CA VAL A 122 0.65 8.31 13.18
C VAL A 122 -0.52 8.69 14.07
N PHE A 123 -1.47 7.78 14.19
CA PHE A 123 -2.61 7.90 15.10
C PHE A 123 -2.52 6.76 16.10
N GLU A 124 -2.31 7.13 17.37
CA GLU A 124 -2.10 6.18 18.46
C GLU A 124 -3.09 6.42 19.60
N ASP A 125 -3.35 5.37 20.39
CA ASP A 125 -4.12 5.49 21.63
C ASP A 125 -3.24 6.05 22.77
N ASP A 126 -3.87 6.26 23.93
CA ASP A 126 -3.18 6.80 25.12
C ASP A 126 -2.05 5.89 25.64
N ASN A 127 -2.01 4.62 25.21
CA ASN A 127 -0.95 3.68 25.55
C ASN A 127 0.18 3.65 24.51
N GLY A 128 0.14 4.52 23.49
CA GLY A 128 1.14 4.58 22.42
C GLY A 128 1.00 3.49 21.35
N LYS A 129 -0.11 2.76 21.32
CA LYS A 129 -0.37 1.77 20.29
C LYS A 129 -0.85 2.45 19.02
N ILE A 130 -0.08 2.32 17.94
CA ILE A 130 -0.41 2.85 16.62
C ILE A 130 -1.56 2.04 16.01
N PHE A 131 -2.63 2.71 15.62
CA PHE A 131 -3.80 2.16 14.93
C PHE A 131 -3.81 2.46 13.44
N GLU A 132 -3.36 3.67 13.08
CA GLU A 132 -3.34 4.13 11.70
C GLU A 132 -2.09 4.97 11.44
N THR A 133 -1.71 5.08 10.18
CA THR A 133 -0.71 6.04 9.70
C THR A 133 -1.39 7.06 8.81
N GLY A 134 -0.94 8.30 8.91
CA GLY A 134 -1.40 9.37 8.03
C GLY A 134 -0.44 9.63 6.88
N ASN A 135 -0.32 10.88 6.48
CA ASN A 135 0.52 11.29 5.36
C ASN A 135 2.00 11.30 5.72
N ILE A 136 2.85 11.06 4.71
CA ILE A 136 4.25 11.48 4.75
C ILE A 136 4.25 12.99 4.57
N ILE A 137 4.60 13.75 5.63
CA ILE A 137 4.60 15.23 5.59
C ILE A 137 5.90 15.80 5.06
N PHE A 138 7.00 15.08 5.24
CA PHE A 138 8.30 15.39 4.69
C PHE A 138 9.03 14.10 4.34
N ALA A 139 9.74 14.13 3.24
CA ALA A 139 10.67 13.08 2.86
C ALA A 139 11.90 13.71 2.22
N ASP A 140 13.08 13.13 2.44
CA ASP A 140 14.28 13.45 1.69
C ASP A 140 14.99 12.16 1.30
N LEU A 141 15.26 11.98 0.04
CA LEU A 141 16.05 10.88 -0.49
C LEU A 141 17.37 11.44 -1.00
N VAL A 142 18.44 11.21 -0.25
CA VAL A 142 19.78 11.72 -0.57
C VAL A 142 20.49 10.71 -1.47
N LEU A 143 20.66 11.03 -2.71
CA LEU A 143 21.32 10.22 -3.73
C LEU A 143 22.66 10.85 -4.13
N ARG A 144 23.75 10.13 -3.93
CA ARG A 144 25.11 10.63 -4.25
C ARG A 144 25.34 12.04 -3.67
N GLU A 145 25.00 12.21 -2.39
CA GLU A 145 25.13 13.46 -1.62
C GLU A 145 24.19 14.60 -2.10
N GLN A 146 23.28 14.33 -3.05
CA GLN A 146 22.28 15.29 -3.49
C GLN A 146 20.95 15.03 -2.79
N ASN A 147 20.45 16.04 -2.10
CA ASN A 147 19.15 16.03 -1.44
C ASN A 147 18.02 16.16 -2.48
N ASN A 148 16.95 15.41 -2.26
CA ASN A 148 15.72 15.46 -3.05
C ASN A 148 14.52 15.64 -2.11
N PRO A 149 14.41 16.77 -1.40
CA PRO A 149 13.37 16.97 -0.39
C PRO A 149 12.00 17.12 -1.04
N LEU A 150 11.01 16.49 -0.41
CA LEU A 150 9.61 16.54 -0.78
C LEU A 150 8.76 16.92 0.41
N TYR A 151 7.83 17.83 0.20
CA TYR A 151 6.94 18.38 1.21
C TYR A 151 5.49 18.07 0.85
N PHE A 152 4.74 17.54 1.80
CA PHE A 152 3.30 17.36 1.63
C PHE A 152 2.61 18.70 1.83
N PHE A 153 1.78 19.06 0.87
CA PHE A 153 0.98 20.26 0.94
C PHE A 153 -0.47 19.98 0.57
N LYS A 154 -1.38 20.55 1.36
CA LYS A 154 -2.82 20.45 1.14
C LYS A 154 -3.43 21.82 1.05
N TYR A 155 -4.06 22.13 -0.07
CA TYR A 155 -4.75 23.40 -0.29
C TYR A 155 -6.09 23.15 -0.98
N LYS A 156 -7.17 23.56 -0.34
CA LYS A 156 -8.55 23.33 -0.81
C LYS A 156 -8.81 21.85 -1.07
N LYS A 157 -9.08 21.47 -2.33
CA LYS A 157 -9.33 20.10 -2.78
C LYS A 157 -8.09 19.40 -3.36
N SER A 158 -6.96 20.10 -3.43
CA SER A 158 -5.70 19.56 -3.96
C SER A 158 -4.77 19.22 -2.83
N GLU A 159 -4.19 18.02 -2.89
CA GLU A 159 -3.15 17.56 -1.97
C GLU A 159 -2.09 16.77 -2.71
N GLY A 160 -0.86 16.83 -2.24
CA GLY A 160 0.23 16.10 -2.86
C GLY A 160 1.60 16.53 -2.34
N HIS A 161 2.63 15.91 -2.90
CA HIS A 161 4.01 16.23 -2.59
C HIS A 161 4.59 17.16 -3.64
N TYR A 162 5.40 18.10 -3.17
CA TYR A 162 6.04 19.16 -3.96
C TYR A 162 7.52 19.23 -3.62
N ASP A 163 8.34 19.56 -4.61
CA ASP A 163 9.76 19.84 -4.40
C ASP A 163 9.98 21.22 -3.75
N PHE A 164 11.24 21.54 -3.46
CA PHE A 164 11.63 22.81 -2.84
C PHE A 164 11.16 24.05 -3.63
N ASN A 165 10.98 23.93 -4.95
CA ASN A 165 10.49 25.01 -5.81
C ASN A 165 8.97 25.07 -5.91
N GLY A 166 8.24 24.26 -5.12
CA GLY A 166 6.78 24.17 -5.16
C GLY A 166 6.25 23.45 -6.40
N LYS A 167 7.09 22.71 -7.13
CA LYS A 167 6.68 21.93 -8.29
C LYS A 167 6.17 20.57 -7.84
N SER A 168 4.98 20.19 -8.27
CA SER A 168 4.42 18.88 -7.97
C SER A 168 5.31 17.76 -8.51
N VAL A 169 5.58 16.76 -7.66
CA VAL A 169 6.35 15.56 -8.05
C VAL A 169 5.52 14.57 -8.84
N LYS A 170 4.19 14.69 -8.79
CA LYS A 170 3.28 13.81 -9.52
C LYS A 170 3.41 14.06 -11.02
N LYS A 171 4.13 13.17 -11.70
CA LYS A 171 4.22 13.10 -13.16
C LYS A 171 3.12 12.18 -13.70
N ALA A 172 2.96 12.18 -15.02
CA ALA A 172 1.95 11.34 -15.66
C ALA A 172 2.11 9.85 -15.35
N LEU A 173 3.35 9.36 -15.32
CA LEU A 173 3.63 7.93 -15.11
C LEU A 173 4.89 7.71 -14.27
N MET A 174 4.81 6.75 -13.35
CA MET A 174 5.91 6.24 -12.55
C MET A 174 6.89 5.43 -13.42
N LYS A 175 8.20 5.58 -13.17
CA LYS A 175 9.24 4.87 -13.92
C LYS A 175 9.32 3.38 -13.58
N THR A 176 9.20 3.04 -12.30
CA THR A 176 9.38 1.66 -11.81
C THR A 176 8.13 1.22 -11.04
N PRO A 177 7.18 0.51 -11.68
CA PRO A 177 5.90 0.14 -11.07
C PRO A 177 5.96 -1.14 -10.22
N ILE A 178 7.14 -1.57 -9.81
CA ILE A 178 7.35 -2.78 -9.02
C ILE A 178 8.54 -2.60 -8.08
N ASN A 179 8.30 -2.69 -6.78
CA ASN A 179 9.35 -2.48 -5.77
C ASN A 179 10.29 -3.69 -5.68
N GLY A 180 11.59 -3.40 -5.56
CA GLY A 180 12.62 -4.43 -5.38
C GLY A 180 12.87 -5.31 -6.60
N ALA A 181 12.24 -5.03 -7.75
CA ALA A 181 12.47 -5.77 -8.97
C ALA A 181 13.78 -5.34 -9.65
N ARG A 182 14.44 -6.27 -10.32
CA ARG A 182 15.62 -5.98 -11.15
C ARG A 182 15.20 -5.72 -12.59
N LEU A 183 15.68 -4.65 -13.21
CA LEU A 183 15.52 -4.43 -14.63
C LEU A 183 16.27 -5.56 -15.38
N SER A 184 15.54 -6.44 -16.01
CA SER A 184 16.11 -7.60 -16.72
C SER A 184 16.27 -7.37 -18.22
N SER A 185 15.40 -6.53 -18.83
CA SER A 185 15.51 -6.14 -20.23
C SER A 185 14.86 -4.79 -20.51
N SER A 186 15.53 -3.98 -21.28
CA SER A 186 15.06 -2.64 -21.69
C SER A 186 14.18 -2.73 -22.95
N PHE A 187 13.40 -1.66 -23.18
CA PHE A 187 12.75 -1.40 -24.44
C PHE A 187 13.79 -1.21 -25.58
N GLY A 188 13.51 -1.70 -26.77
CA GLY A 188 14.35 -1.51 -27.95
C GLY A 188 14.67 -2.80 -28.69
N MET A 189 15.52 -2.67 -29.71
CA MET A 189 16.01 -3.83 -30.48
C MET A 189 16.95 -4.68 -29.63
N ARG A 190 16.64 -5.98 -29.52
CA ARG A 190 17.49 -6.95 -28.82
C ARG A 190 17.45 -8.33 -29.50
N LYS A 191 18.48 -9.13 -29.29
CA LYS A 191 18.43 -10.53 -29.64
C LYS A 191 17.34 -11.24 -28.86
N HIS A 192 16.40 -11.86 -29.56
CA HIS A 192 15.29 -12.55 -28.90
C HIS A 192 15.82 -13.78 -28.15
N PRO A 193 15.47 -13.99 -26.88
CA PRO A 193 16.07 -15.06 -26.06
C PRO A 193 15.73 -16.47 -26.55
N ILE A 194 14.62 -16.64 -27.25
CA ILE A 194 14.19 -17.95 -27.81
C ILE A 194 14.51 -18.04 -29.28
N ASP A 195 14.13 -17.05 -30.09
CA ASP A 195 14.21 -17.11 -31.55
C ASP A 195 15.61 -16.79 -32.09
N GLY A 196 16.50 -16.21 -31.28
CA GLY A 196 17.90 -15.93 -31.61
C GLY A 196 18.16 -14.78 -32.59
N PHE A 197 17.15 -14.21 -33.23
CA PHE A 197 17.29 -13.07 -34.14
C PHE A 197 16.95 -11.75 -33.45
N ASN A 198 17.35 -10.63 -34.05
CA ASN A 198 17.07 -9.30 -33.53
C ASN A 198 15.57 -8.98 -33.66
N LYS A 199 14.92 -8.68 -32.53
CA LYS A 199 13.49 -8.36 -32.45
C LYS A 199 13.26 -7.14 -31.57
N MET A 200 12.31 -6.32 -31.97
CA MET A 200 11.90 -5.16 -31.19
C MET A 200 11.20 -5.60 -29.90
N HIS A 201 11.79 -5.29 -28.75
CA HIS A 201 11.16 -5.42 -27.44
C HIS A 201 10.31 -4.19 -27.16
N ARG A 202 8.99 -4.36 -27.11
CA ARG A 202 8.01 -3.26 -26.99
C ARG A 202 7.68 -2.89 -25.55
N GLY A 203 8.45 -3.37 -24.58
CA GLY A 203 8.25 -3.14 -23.17
C GLY A 203 9.56 -3.10 -22.39
N THR A 204 9.44 -2.96 -21.10
CA THR A 204 10.54 -3.07 -20.14
C THR A 204 10.26 -4.24 -19.24
N ASP A 205 11.20 -5.18 -19.12
CA ASP A 205 11.05 -6.35 -18.26
C ASP A 205 11.68 -6.11 -16.90
N PHE A 206 10.89 -6.32 -15.87
CA PHE A 206 11.31 -6.30 -14.47
C PHE A 206 11.25 -7.70 -13.90
N ALA A 207 12.38 -8.25 -13.45
CA ALA A 207 12.45 -9.53 -12.77
C ALA A 207 12.27 -9.35 -11.26
N ALA A 208 11.28 -10.06 -10.71
CA ALA A 208 10.98 -10.07 -9.29
C ALA A 208 10.49 -11.46 -8.87
N PRO A 209 10.56 -11.82 -7.57
CA PRO A 209 9.97 -13.05 -7.08
C PRO A 209 8.47 -13.12 -7.39
N LYS A 210 7.97 -14.35 -7.65
CA LYS A 210 6.54 -14.56 -7.88
C LYS A 210 5.71 -14.07 -6.69
N GLY A 211 4.69 -13.26 -6.96
CA GLY A 211 3.83 -12.66 -5.93
C GLY A 211 4.22 -11.24 -5.54
N THR A 212 5.36 -10.70 -6.03
CA THR A 212 5.69 -9.29 -5.82
C THR A 212 4.59 -8.40 -6.37
N PRO A 213 4.05 -7.44 -5.58
CA PRO A 213 3.01 -6.54 -6.03
C PRO A 213 3.46 -5.66 -7.20
N ILE A 214 2.63 -5.57 -8.22
CA ILE A 214 2.80 -4.64 -9.34
C ILE A 214 1.83 -3.48 -9.11
N MET A 215 2.34 -2.26 -9.13
CA MET A 215 1.59 -1.03 -8.94
C MET A 215 1.17 -0.44 -10.30
N ALA A 216 0.03 0.26 -10.32
CA ALA A 216 -0.28 1.13 -11.45
C ALA A 216 0.75 2.26 -11.54
N SER A 217 1.29 2.52 -12.72
CA SER A 217 2.27 3.60 -12.92
C SER A 217 1.69 5.00 -12.73
N GLY A 218 0.37 5.14 -12.69
CA GLY A 218 -0.35 6.39 -12.45
C GLY A 218 -1.83 6.14 -12.27
N ASP A 219 -2.57 7.20 -11.93
CA ASP A 219 -4.03 7.17 -11.85
C ASP A 219 -4.62 6.86 -13.24
N GLY A 220 -5.72 6.13 -13.28
CA GLY A 220 -6.35 5.77 -14.55
C GLY A 220 -7.50 4.79 -14.40
N ILE A 221 -8.04 4.39 -15.54
CA ILE A 221 -9.15 3.44 -15.62
C ILE A 221 -8.66 2.14 -16.23
N ILE A 222 -8.93 1.02 -15.57
CA ILE A 222 -8.64 -0.30 -16.10
C ILE A 222 -9.58 -0.56 -17.27
N ILE A 223 -9.02 -0.68 -18.49
CA ILE A 223 -9.76 -0.95 -19.71
C ILE A 223 -9.65 -2.40 -20.18
N LYS A 224 -8.75 -3.18 -19.55
CA LYS A 224 -8.56 -4.60 -19.80
C LYS A 224 -7.93 -5.27 -18.58
N ALA A 225 -8.48 -6.39 -18.15
CA ALA A 225 -7.90 -7.28 -17.14
C ALA A 225 -8.27 -8.71 -17.52
N LYS A 226 -7.42 -9.41 -18.30
CA LYS A 226 -7.67 -10.77 -18.77
C LYS A 226 -6.40 -11.42 -19.33
N TRP A 227 -6.52 -12.66 -19.79
CA TRP A 227 -5.47 -13.32 -20.53
C TRP A 227 -5.16 -12.62 -21.86
N CYS A 228 -3.88 -12.42 -22.18
CA CYS A 228 -3.38 -11.66 -23.32
C CYS A 228 -2.47 -12.48 -24.24
N GLY A 229 -2.76 -13.77 -24.45
CA GLY A 229 -1.93 -14.66 -25.26
C GLY A 229 -0.51 -14.77 -24.69
N GLY A 230 0.52 -14.52 -25.50
CA GLY A 230 1.93 -14.56 -25.06
C GLY A 230 2.28 -13.64 -23.88
N GLY A 231 1.45 -12.65 -23.57
CA GLY A 231 1.59 -11.78 -22.39
C GLY A 231 1.03 -12.36 -21.09
N GLY A 232 0.41 -13.55 -21.12
CA GLY A 232 -0.21 -14.15 -19.93
C GLY A 232 -1.33 -13.31 -19.35
N ASN A 233 -1.52 -13.36 -18.04
CA ASN A 233 -2.43 -12.43 -17.36
C ASN A 233 -1.93 -11.02 -17.53
N CYS A 234 -2.78 -10.13 -18.04
CA CYS A 234 -2.42 -8.76 -18.29
C CYS A 234 -3.51 -7.76 -17.87
N ILE A 235 -3.05 -6.57 -17.48
CA ILE A 235 -3.89 -5.40 -17.22
C ILE A 235 -3.47 -4.28 -18.16
N LYS A 236 -4.44 -3.58 -18.75
CA LYS A 236 -4.24 -2.32 -19.47
C LYS A 236 -4.99 -1.21 -18.75
N ILE A 237 -4.27 -0.14 -18.42
CA ILE A 237 -4.80 1.06 -17.77
C ILE A 237 -4.70 2.23 -18.74
N LYS A 238 -5.81 2.94 -18.94
CA LYS A 238 -5.87 4.22 -19.64
C LYS A 238 -5.73 5.33 -18.61
N HIS A 239 -4.65 6.11 -18.70
CA HIS A 239 -4.37 7.22 -17.77
C HIS A 239 -5.01 8.53 -18.26
N ASN A 240 -4.94 8.79 -19.55
CA ASN A 240 -5.54 9.97 -20.19
C ASN A 240 -5.74 9.71 -21.70
N SER A 241 -5.99 10.76 -22.48
CA SER A 241 -6.11 10.66 -23.94
C SER A 241 -4.84 10.19 -24.66
N THR A 242 -3.66 10.44 -24.06
CA THR A 242 -2.35 10.19 -24.68
C THR A 242 -1.70 8.91 -24.17
N TYR A 243 -1.83 8.61 -22.86
CA TYR A 243 -1.05 7.54 -22.22
C TYR A 243 -1.91 6.37 -21.76
N SER A 244 -1.43 5.18 -22.04
CA SER A 244 -1.89 3.92 -21.48
C SER A 244 -0.70 3.06 -21.11
N THR A 245 -0.81 2.27 -20.04
CA THR A 245 0.20 1.27 -19.66
C THR A 245 -0.36 -0.13 -19.75
N VAL A 246 0.51 -1.09 -19.99
CA VAL A 246 0.19 -2.53 -20.00
C VAL A 246 1.14 -3.25 -19.06
N TYR A 247 0.57 -4.07 -18.19
CA TYR A 247 1.28 -4.94 -17.26
C TYR A 247 1.00 -6.38 -17.68
N ALA A 248 2.03 -7.15 -17.95
CA ALA A 248 1.93 -8.50 -18.49
C ALA A 248 2.64 -9.51 -17.57
N HIS A 249 2.47 -10.81 -17.87
CA HIS A 249 3.07 -11.94 -17.16
C HIS A 249 2.74 -11.96 -15.65
N MET A 250 1.58 -11.46 -15.28
CA MET A 250 1.11 -11.45 -13.89
C MET A 250 0.73 -12.87 -13.44
N SER A 251 1.10 -13.24 -12.22
CA SER A 251 0.71 -14.53 -11.64
C SER A 251 -0.78 -14.59 -11.30
N LYS A 252 -1.36 -13.47 -10.84
CA LYS A 252 -2.80 -13.28 -10.55
C LYS A 252 -3.16 -11.79 -10.53
N PHE A 253 -4.44 -11.51 -10.64
CA PHE A 253 -4.98 -10.17 -10.39
C PHE A 253 -5.16 -9.95 -8.88
N ALA A 254 -5.17 -8.69 -8.43
CA ALA A 254 -5.51 -8.36 -7.06
C ALA A 254 -7.02 -8.60 -6.82
N ASN A 255 -7.38 -8.85 -5.56
CA ASN A 255 -8.79 -9.01 -5.20
C ASN A 255 -9.53 -7.67 -5.37
N GLY A 256 -10.76 -7.72 -5.90
CA GLY A 256 -11.60 -6.54 -6.10
C GLY A 256 -11.40 -5.83 -7.46
N MET A 257 -10.66 -6.46 -8.37
CA MET A 257 -10.57 -6.03 -9.78
C MET A 257 -11.53 -6.79 -10.66
#